data_e4ba2febe958c94111d323135a50ad2a
#
_entry.id   e4ba2febe958c94111d323135a50ad2a
#
_cell.length_a   1.000
_cell.length_b   1.000
_cell.length_c   1.000
_cell.angle_alpha   90.00
_cell.angle_beta   90.00
_cell.angle_gamma   90.00
#
_symmetry.space_group_name_H-M   'P 1'
#
loop_
_entity.id
_entity.type
_entity.pdbx_description
1 polymer ?
#
loop_
_entity_poly.entity_id
_entity_poly.type
_entity_poly.pdbx_seq_one_letter_code
_entity_poly.pdbx_strand_id
1 'polypeptide(L)'
;VIIGAGVLSTTFGSMIKELEPNWNIKLYERLDRPGIESSNERNNAGTGHAALCELNYTVQQPDGSIDIEKAKEINEQFEISKQFWGHLVKSGNIDNPREFINPLPHISFVRGKNNVKFLKDRYEAMRNFPMFDNIEYTEDIEEMRKWMPLMMKGRTGNEIMAASKIDEGTDVNYGELTRKMAKNIEQHPNADVQYNHEVIDFNRRQDGIWEVKVRNRNNGSEETVFADYVFIGAGGGAIPLLQKTGIPESKHLGGFPISGQFLICTNPEVINEHDVKVYGKEPPGTPPMTCLLYTSPSPRDKRQS
;
A
#
# COMPACT_ATOMS: atom_id res chain seq x y z
N VAL A 1 1.21 -4.32 -23.48
CA VAL A 1 0.19 -3.36 -23.01
C VAL A 1 0.03 -3.44 -21.51
N ILE A 2 -0.05 -2.31 -20.84
CA ILE A 2 -0.32 -2.18 -19.39
C ILE A 2 -1.66 -1.45 -19.21
N ILE A 3 -2.56 -2.01 -18.41
CA ILE A 3 -3.91 -1.48 -18.20
C ILE A 3 -4.03 -0.89 -16.80
N GLY A 4 -4.35 0.41 -16.72
CA GLY A 4 -4.42 1.22 -15.50
C GLY A 4 -3.07 1.88 -15.17
N ALA A 5 -3.10 3.04 -14.53
CA ALA A 5 -1.92 3.78 -14.08
C ALA A 5 -1.89 3.94 -12.55
N GLY A 6 -2.27 2.89 -11.82
CA GLY A 6 -2.08 2.77 -10.38
C GLY A 6 -0.66 2.35 -10.02
N VAL A 7 -0.35 2.30 -8.72
CA VAL A 7 0.98 1.96 -8.19
C VAL A 7 1.51 0.62 -8.72
N LEU A 8 0.65 -0.38 -8.86
CA LEU A 8 1.05 -1.70 -9.36
C LEU A 8 1.53 -1.64 -10.82
N SER A 9 0.76 -1.00 -11.68
CA SER A 9 1.08 -0.84 -13.11
C SER A 9 2.31 0.00 -13.34
N THR A 10 2.45 1.10 -12.61
CA THR A 10 3.62 1.98 -12.76
C THR A 10 4.90 1.36 -12.19
N THR A 11 4.79 0.54 -11.12
CA THR A 11 5.90 -0.28 -10.64
C THR A 11 6.31 -1.29 -11.70
N PHE A 12 5.36 -2.06 -12.25
CA PHE A 12 5.62 -3.05 -13.29
C PHE A 12 6.24 -2.40 -14.55
N GLY A 13 5.66 -1.30 -15.02
CA GLY A 13 6.18 -0.57 -16.18
C GLY A 13 7.61 -0.05 -15.97
N SER A 14 7.90 0.48 -14.76
CA SER A 14 9.26 0.91 -14.40
C SER A 14 10.24 -0.26 -14.36
N MET A 15 9.83 -1.43 -13.82
CA MET A 15 10.66 -2.65 -13.82
C MET A 15 10.96 -3.14 -15.24
N ILE A 16 9.94 -3.18 -16.12
CA ILE A 16 10.13 -3.62 -17.50
C ILE A 16 11.09 -2.69 -18.25
N LYS A 17 11.00 -1.40 -18.03
CA LYS A 17 11.96 -0.44 -18.63
C LYS A 17 13.41 -0.71 -18.24
N GLU A 18 13.66 -1.06 -16.98
CA GLU A 18 15.00 -1.39 -16.50
C GLU A 18 15.50 -2.73 -17.05
N LEU A 19 14.63 -3.73 -17.14
CA LEU A 19 15.01 -5.08 -17.57
C LEU A 19 15.04 -5.24 -19.10
N GLU A 20 14.11 -4.60 -19.80
CA GLU A 20 13.88 -4.73 -21.23
C GLU A 20 13.72 -3.34 -21.90
N PRO A 21 14.75 -2.51 -21.91
CA PRO A 21 14.66 -1.10 -22.36
C PRO A 21 14.25 -0.95 -23.84
N ASN A 22 14.35 -2.01 -24.64
CA ASN A 22 13.98 -1.99 -26.05
C ASN A 22 12.51 -2.39 -26.30
N TRP A 23 11.79 -2.83 -25.28
CA TRP A 23 10.39 -3.19 -25.45
C TRP A 23 9.51 -1.94 -25.64
N ASN A 24 8.52 -2.07 -26.52
CA ASN A 24 7.49 -1.06 -26.69
C ASN A 24 6.42 -1.23 -25.59
N ILE A 25 6.20 -0.20 -24.79
CA ILE A 25 5.22 -0.17 -23.71
C ILE A 25 4.09 0.77 -24.12
N LYS A 26 2.85 0.26 -24.10
CA LYS A 26 1.64 1.09 -24.15
C LYS A 26 0.91 0.99 -22.83
N LEU A 27 0.74 2.10 -22.13
CA LEU A 27 -0.02 2.17 -20.89
C LEU A 27 -1.29 2.98 -21.11
N TYR A 28 -2.44 2.37 -20.79
CA TYR A 28 -3.75 3.00 -20.91
C TYR A 28 -4.37 3.21 -19.54
N GLU A 29 -4.72 4.47 -19.25
CA GLU A 29 -5.45 4.86 -18.05
C GLU A 29 -6.79 5.49 -18.44
N ARG A 30 -7.87 4.99 -17.86
CA ARG A 30 -9.22 5.49 -18.15
C ARG A 30 -9.50 6.91 -17.62
N LEU A 31 -8.72 7.35 -16.64
CA LEU A 31 -8.86 8.65 -16.00
C LEU A 31 -7.84 9.64 -16.58
N ASP A 32 -7.93 10.89 -16.19
CA ASP A 32 -7.15 11.99 -16.76
C ASP A 32 -5.69 12.06 -16.28
N ARG A 33 -5.31 11.25 -15.29
CA ARG A 33 -3.98 11.23 -14.69
C ARG A 33 -3.72 9.96 -13.87
N PRO A 34 -2.45 9.64 -13.51
CA PRO A 34 -2.13 8.44 -12.77
C PRO A 34 -2.47 8.55 -11.28
N GLY A 35 -2.78 7.41 -10.66
CA GLY A 35 -2.83 7.24 -9.22
C GLY A 35 -3.98 7.92 -8.50
N ILE A 36 -5.11 8.20 -9.14
CA ILE A 36 -6.23 8.93 -8.51
C ILE A 36 -7.33 8.06 -7.90
N GLU A 37 -7.28 6.76 -8.08
CA GLU A 37 -8.17 5.81 -7.38
C GLU A 37 -7.49 5.24 -6.13
N SER A 38 -7.33 3.93 -6.01
CA SER A 38 -6.78 3.28 -4.80
C SER A 38 -5.38 3.75 -4.41
N SER A 39 -4.56 4.17 -5.39
CA SER A 39 -3.22 4.72 -5.13
C SER A 39 -3.22 6.16 -4.66
N ASN A 40 -4.36 6.88 -4.77
CA ASN A 40 -4.45 8.25 -4.29
C ASN A 40 -4.17 8.32 -2.79
N GLU A 41 -3.43 9.34 -2.38
CA GLU A 41 -3.03 9.55 -0.99
C GLU A 41 -4.20 9.66 0.00
N ARG A 42 -5.40 9.96 -0.46
CA ARG A 42 -6.62 10.05 0.38
C ARG A 42 -7.46 8.77 0.37
N ASN A 43 -7.10 7.81 -0.45
CA ASN A 43 -7.85 6.57 -0.63
C ASN A 43 -7.15 5.34 -0.02
N ASN A 44 -6.04 5.55 0.68
CA ASN A 44 -5.31 4.52 1.42
C ASN A 44 -4.66 5.12 2.68
N ALA A 45 -4.19 4.26 3.57
CA ALA A 45 -3.59 4.67 4.84
C ALA A 45 -2.13 5.13 4.73
N GLY A 46 -1.51 5.05 3.54
CA GLY A 46 -0.10 5.39 3.36
C GLY A 46 0.85 4.56 4.22
N THR A 47 0.50 3.32 4.52
CA THR A 47 1.33 2.45 5.35
C THR A 47 2.48 1.88 4.54
N GLY A 48 3.70 2.02 5.05
CA GLY A 48 4.81 1.16 4.65
C GLY A 48 4.59 -0.23 5.27
N HIS A 49 4.00 -1.14 4.50
CA HIS A 49 3.56 -2.45 4.97
C HIS A 49 4.74 -3.39 5.26
N ALA A 50 5.43 -3.16 6.37
CA ALA A 50 6.54 -3.98 6.84
C ALA A 50 6.15 -4.97 7.95
N ALA A 51 4.86 -5.13 8.24
CA ALA A 51 4.32 -6.00 9.28
C ALA A 51 4.91 -5.75 10.69
N LEU A 52 5.37 -4.53 10.94
CA LEU A 52 6.03 -4.17 12.19
C LEU A 52 5.02 -4.17 13.35
N CYS A 53 3.93 -3.47 13.16
CA CYS A 53 2.93 -3.25 14.20
C CYS A 53 1.49 -3.61 13.79
N GLU A 54 1.27 -4.02 12.55
CA GLU A 54 -0.02 -4.52 12.08
C GLU A 54 -0.29 -5.91 12.67
N LEU A 55 -1.34 -6.00 13.50
CA LEU A 55 -1.60 -7.20 14.30
C LEU A 55 -2.22 -8.37 13.52
N ASN A 56 -2.79 -8.09 12.36
CA ASN A 56 -3.44 -9.08 11.50
C ASN A 56 -2.48 -10.03 10.78
N TYR A 57 -1.18 -9.71 10.74
CA TYR A 57 -0.15 -10.59 10.16
C TYR A 57 0.43 -11.60 11.14
N THR A 58 -0.01 -11.57 12.40
CA THR A 58 0.45 -12.46 13.45
C THR A 58 -0.73 -13.16 14.13
N VAL A 59 -0.98 -14.39 13.71
CA VAL A 59 -2.18 -15.14 14.13
C VAL A 59 -1.87 -15.96 15.37
N GLN A 60 -2.72 -15.82 16.41
CA GLN A 60 -2.65 -16.70 17.57
C GLN A 60 -3.21 -18.08 17.23
N GLN A 61 -2.39 -19.11 17.45
CA GLN A 61 -2.75 -20.50 17.21
C GLN A 61 -3.61 -21.06 18.37
N PRO A 62 -4.30 -22.19 18.20
CA PRO A 62 -5.12 -22.81 19.25
C PRO A 62 -4.33 -23.18 20.52
N ASP A 63 -3.03 -23.46 20.42
CA ASP A 63 -2.13 -23.74 21.54
C ASP A 63 -1.63 -22.48 22.27
N GLY A 64 -2.02 -21.30 21.78
CA GLY A 64 -1.65 -20.00 22.32
C GLY A 64 -0.36 -19.41 21.73
N SER A 65 0.40 -20.15 20.93
CA SER A 65 1.58 -19.62 20.22
C SER A 65 1.19 -18.57 19.18
N ILE A 66 2.15 -17.73 18.80
CA ILE A 66 1.95 -16.70 17.76
C ILE A 66 2.69 -17.12 16.49
N ASP A 67 1.95 -17.29 15.42
CA ASP A 67 2.52 -17.50 14.09
C ASP A 67 2.95 -16.15 13.48
N ILE A 68 4.23 -16.03 13.13
CA ILE A 68 4.84 -14.81 12.56
C ILE A 68 5.31 -15.00 11.12
N GLU A 69 5.10 -16.15 10.50
CA GLU A 69 5.60 -16.42 9.15
C GLU A 69 5.04 -15.42 8.12
N LYS A 70 3.76 -15.09 8.25
CA LYS A 70 3.16 -14.06 7.38
C LYS A 70 3.74 -12.67 7.60
N ALA A 71 4.08 -12.33 8.84
CA ALA A 71 4.72 -11.04 9.14
C ALA A 71 6.13 -10.97 8.52
N LYS A 72 6.90 -12.06 8.55
CA LYS A 72 8.23 -12.15 7.92
C LYS A 72 8.12 -11.98 6.40
N GLU A 73 7.21 -12.73 5.75
CA GLU A 73 6.96 -12.63 4.31
C GLU A 73 6.62 -11.19 3.88
N ILE A 74 5.71 -10.53 4.59
CA ILE A 74 5.31 -9.15 4.29
C ILE A 74 6.46 -8.17 4.50
N ASN A 75 7.26 -8.35 5.55
CA ASN A 75 8.45 -7.53 5.77
C ASN A 75 9.43 -7.65 4.61
N GLU A 76 9.79 -8.86 4.22
CA GLU A 76 10.69 -9.12 3.08
C GLU A 76 10.19 -8.47 1.78
N GLN A 77 8.90 -8.61 1.48
CA GLN A 77 8.29 -8.00 0.28
C GLN A 77 8.38 -6.47 0.32
N PHE A 78 8.18 -5.86 1.48
CA PHE A 78 8.29 -4.42 1.62
C PHE A 78 9.75 -3.94 1.51
N GLU A 79 10.70 -4.65 2.10
CA GLU A 79 12.13 -4.35 1.99
C GLU A 79 12.61 -4.43 0.52
N ILE A 80 12.16 -5.43 -0.25
CA ILE A 80 12.41 -5.52 -1.69
C ILE A 80 11.81 -4.30 -2.42
N SER A 81 10.61 -3.88 -2.05
CA SER A 81 9.97 -2.70 -2.63
C SER A 81 10.79 -1.42 -2.36
N LYS A 82 11.27 -1.23 -1.13
CA LYS A 82 12.15 -0.10 -0.79
C LYS A 82 13.48 -0.13 -1.56
N GLN A 83 14.06 -1.31 -1.74
CA GLN A 83 15.28 -1.47 -2.54
C GLN A 83 15.05 -1.05 -4.00
N PHE A 84 13.93 -1.44 -4.60
CA PHE A 84 13.57 -1.04 -5.95
C PHE A 84 13.36 0.48 -6.06
N TRP A 85 12.64 1.08 -5.13
CA TRP A 85 12.47 2.54 -5.11
C TRP A 85 13.80 3.27 -4.92
N GLY A 86 14.65 2.74 -4.03
CA GLY A 86 16.01 3.26 -3.82
C GLY A 86 16.88 3.16 -5.09
N HIS A 87 16.74 2.07 -5.87
CA HIS A 87 17.38 1.94 -7.17
C HIS A 87 16.90 3.02 -8.16
N LEU A 88 15.58 3.22 -8.28
CA LEU A 88 15.02 4.25 -9.15
C LEU A 88 15.48 5.68 -8.79
N VAL A 89 15.61 5.96 -7.49
CA VAL A 89 16.15 7.25 -7.01
C VAL A 89 17.63 7.38 -7.36
N LYS A 90 18.42 6.33 -7.08
CA LYS A 90 19.87 6.34 -7.31
C LYS A 90 20.23 6.44 -8.79
N SER A 91 19.44 5.85 -9.67
CA SER A 91 19.60 5.94 -11.13
C SER A 91 19.06 7.24 -11.74
N GLY A 92 18.43 8.12 -10.94
CA GLY A 92 17.84 9.36 -11.40
C GLY A 92 16.49 9.21 -12.13
N ASN A 93 15.89 8.03 -12.09
CA ASN A 93 14.60 7.73 -12.72
C ASN A 93 13.43 8.38 -11.98
N ILE A 94 13.53 8.50 -10.65
CA ILE A 94 12.62 9.31 -9.83
C ILE A 94 13.43 10.17 -8.86
N ASP A 95 12.87 11.30 -8.46
CA ASP A 95 13.53 12.28 -7.61
C ASP A 95 12.87 12.41 -6.23
N ASN A 96 13.48 13.21 -5.36
CA ASN A 96 12.89 13.66 -4.08
C ASN A 96 12.17 12.56 -3.27
N PRO A 97 12.86 11.53 -2.77
CA PRO A 97 12.22 10.41 -2.07
C PRO A 97 11.38 10.85 -0.86
N ARG A 98 11.72 11.98 -0.22
CA ARG A 98 10.95 12.55 0.89
C ARG A 98 9.54 13.01 0.51
N GLU A 99 9.24 13.11 -0.76
CA GLU A 99 7.88 13.39 -1.22
C GLU A 99 6.97 12.18 -1.18
N PHE A 100 7.53 10.96 -1.18
CA PHE A 100 6.71 9.76 -1.17
C PHE A 100 6.99 8.77 -0.04
N ILE A 101 8.17 8.80 0.62
CA ILE A 101 8.47 7.92 1.75
C ILE A 101 9.18 8.68 2.87
N ASN A 102 8.68 8.54 4.10
CA ASN A 102 9.23 9.18 5.29
C ASN A 102 9.30 8.19 6.44
N PRO A 103 10.36 8.22 7.27
CA PRO A 103 10.38 7.49 8.53
C PRO A 103 9.24 7.95 9.43
N LEU A 104 8.58 6.99 10.04
CA LEU A 104 7.50 7.23 10.99
C LEU A 104 7.39 6.03 11.92
N PRO A 105 7.51 6.15 13.24
CA PRO A 105 7.35 5.04 14.16
C PRO A 105 5.99 4.37 14.01
N HIS A 106 5.97 3.04 14.05
CA HIS A 106 4.76 2.25 14.11
C HIS A 106 4.53 1.73 15.52
N ILE A 107 3.28 1.77 15.99
CA ILE A 107 2.88 1.32 17.31
C ILE A 107 1.68 0.39 17.20
N SER A 108 1.72 -0.76 17.88
CA SER A 108 0.52 -1.52 18.18
C SER A 108 0.00 -1.11 19.55
N PHE A 109 -1.29 -0.84 19.67
CA PHE A 109 -1.92 -0.49 20.93
C PHE A 109 -3.12 -1.36 21.19
N VAL A 110 -3.19 -1.95 22.38
CA VAL A 110 -4.29 -2.85 22.77
C VAL A 110 -4.81 -2.55 24.16
N ARG A 111 -6.07 -2.93 24.40
CA ARG A 111 -6.74 -2.82 25.70
C ARG A 111 -7.36 -4.13 26.11
N GLY A 112 -7.44 -4.36 27.44
CA GLY A 112 -8.01 -5.54 28.04
C GLY A 112 -7.03 -6.71 28.17
N LYS A 113 -7.22 -7.48 29.24
CA LYS A 113 -6.28 -8.52 29.70
C LYS A 113 -5.86 -9.51 28.60
N ASN A 114 -6.83 -9.99 27.80
CA ASN A 114 -6.53 -10.98 26.77
C ASN A 114 -5.72 -10.39 25.61
N ASN A 115 -6.01 -9.15 25.23
CA ASN A 115 -5.28 -8.46 24.17
C ASN A 115 -3.86 -8.06 24.61
N VAL A 116 -3.70 -7.66 25.88
CA VAL A 116 -2.38 -7.38 26.47
C VAL A 116 -1.53 -8.64 26.46
N LYS A 117 -2.10 -9.79 26.90
CA LYS A 117 -1.40 -11.07 26.81
C LYS A 117 -1.01 -11.40 25.36
N PHE A 118 -1.93 -11.26 24.41
CA PHE A 118 -1.65 -11.50 22.99
C PHE A 118 -0.50 -10.61 22.48
N LEU A 119 -0.50 -9.32 22.80
CA LEU A 119 0.56 -8.40 22.34
C LEU A 119 1.91 -8.74 22.96
N LYS A 120 1.93 -9.19 24.21
CA LYS A 120 3.15 -9.66 24.87
C LYS A 120 3.69 -10.93 24.24
N ASP A 121 2.83 -11.93 23.99
CA ASP A 121 3.20 -13.18 23.35
C ASP A 121 3.75 -12.90 21.92
N ARG A 122 3.13 -11.95 21.19
CA ARG A 122 3.60 -11.48 19.89
C ARG A 122 4.99 -10.84 19.97
N TYR A 123 5.19 -9.95 20.92
CA TYR A 123 6.50 -9.31 21.16
C TYR A 123 7.59 -10.36 21.38
N GLU A 124 7.34 -11.35 22.26
CA GLU A 124 8.31 -12.42 22.55
C GLU A 124 8.58 -13.32 21.32
N ALA A 125 7.58 -13.52 20.46
CA ALA A 125 7.75 -14.30 19.24
C ALA A 125 8.57 -13.55 18.18
N MET A 126 8.46 -12.23 18.10
CA MET A 126 9.07 -11.42 17.04
C MET A 126 10.49 -10.95 17.37
N ARG A 127 10.76 -10.55 18.62
CA ARG A 127 12.00 -9.86 19.04
C ARG A 127 13.32 -10.59 18.74
N ASN A 128 13.26 -11.89 18.51
CA ASN A 128 14.45 -12.71 18.23
C ASN A 128 14.79 -12.80 16.73
N PHE A 129 14.02 -12.14 15.86
CA PHE A 129 14.27 -12.12 14.43
C PHE A 129 14.87 -10.77 14.02
N PRO A 130 15.94 -10.78 13.18
CA PRO A 130 16.67 -9.55 12.83
C PRO A 130 15.80 -8.42 12.25
N MET A 131 14.71 -8.76 11.57
CA MET A 131 13.80 -7.77 10.98
C MET A 131 12.87 -7.10 12.01
N PHE A 132 12.85 -7.58 13.25
CA PHE A 132 12.00 -7.10 14.34
C PHE A 132 12.77 -6.95 15.67
N ASP A 133 14.10 -7.02 15.67
CA ASP A 133 14.93 -7.04 16.89
C ASP A 133 14.86 -5.70 17.68
N ASN A 134 14.52 -4.59 17.02
CA ASN A 134 14.33 -3.29 17.63
C ASN A 134 12.91 -3.06 18.19
N ILE A 135 12.04 -4.10 18.21
CA ILE A 135 10.69 -3.97 18.77
C ILE A 135 10.76 -3.71 20.29
N GLU A 136 10.05 -2.69 20.72
CA GLU A 136 9.87 -2.35 22.13
C GLU A 136 8.48 -2.78 22.59
N TYR A 137 8.32 -3.07 23.89
CA TYR A 137 7.03 -3.41 24.51
C TYR A 137 6.90 -2.72 25.84
N THR A 138 5.72 -2.19 26.15
CA THR A 138 5.42 -1.59 27.45
C THR A 138 3.97 -1.82 27.89
N GLU A 139 3.79 -1.94 29.21
CA GLU A 139 2.52 -1.81 29.93
C GLU A 139 2.48 -0.52 30.79
N ASP A 140 3.57 0.26 30.78
CA ASP A 140 3.68 1.51 31.53
C ASP A 140 2.96 2.64 30.78
N ILE A 141 1.99 3.24 31.48
CA ILE A 141 1.16 4.32 30.93
C ILE A 141 1.99 5.59 30.63
N GLU A 142 3.02 5.87 31.44
CA GLU A 142 3.87 7.06 31.23
C GLU A 142 4.76 6.90 30.01
N GLU A 143 5.22 5.67 29.72
CA GLU A 143 5.94 5.37 28.49
C GLU A 143 5.03 5.46 27.27
N MET A 144 3.79 4.93 27.35
CA MET A 144 2.81 5.09 26.27
C MET A 144 2.47 6.57 26.00
N ARG A 145 2.43 7.42 27.04
CA ARG A 145 2.22 8.87 26.86
C ARG A 145 3.34 9.55 26.07
N LYS A 146 4.58 9.08 26.23
CA LYS A 146 5.71 9.59 25.43
C LYS A 146 5.62 9.12 23.98
N TRP A 147 5.25 7.86 23.75
CA TRP A 147 5.18 7.28 22.40
C TRP A 147 4.02 7.81 21.58
N MET A 148 2.84 8.00 22.18
CA MET A 148 1.61 8.38 21.50
C MET A 148 0.74 9.33 22.33
N PRO A 149 1.20 10.57 22.57
CA PRO A 149 0.58 11.50 23.50
C PRO A 149 -0.90 11.75 23.21
N LEU A 150 -1.26 11.93 21.94
CA LEU A 150 -2.64 12.19 21.54
C LEU A 150 -3.58 11.00 21.88
N MET A 151 -3.13 9.76 21.66
CA MET A 151 -3.89 8.55 22.00
C MET A 151 -4.10 8.38 23.51
N MET A 152 -3.16 8.91 24.31
CA MET A 152 -3.19 8.76 25.76
C MET A 152 -3.86 9.94 26.47
N LYS A 153 -4.26 10.98 25.73
CA LYS A 153 -4.93 12.17 26.26
C LYS A 153 -6.28 11.78 26.90
N GLY A 154 -6.48 12.13 28.17
CA GLY A 154 -7.68 11.81 28.94
C GLY A 154 -7.78 10.37 29.43
N ARG A 155 -6.79 9.49 29.18
CA ARG A 155 -6.76 8.14 29.73
C ARG A 155 -6.18 8.14 31.14
N THR A 156 -6.84 7.39 32.03
CA THR A 156 -6.41 7.17 33.40
C THR A 156 -5.75 5.79 33.52
N GLY A 157 -4.85 5.60 34.49
CA GLY A 157 -4.13 4.34 34.73
C GLY A 157 -4.99 3.13 35.17
N ASN A 158 -6.31 3.25 35.16
CA ASN A 158 -7.21 2.18 35.60
C ASN A 158 -7.53 1.15 34.52
N GLU A 159 -7.15 1.40 33.27
CA GLU A 159 -7.33 0.47 32.13
C GLU A 159 -6.10 -0.45 32.00
N ILE A 160 -6.36 -1.73 31.77
CA ILE A 160 -5.29 -2.68 31.38
C ILE A 160 -4.97 -2.43 29.91
N MET A 161 -3.75 -1.95 29.61
CA MET A 161 -3.30 -1.57 28.27
C MET A 161 -1.87 -2.02 28.03
N ALA A 162 -1.51 -2.19 26.80
CA ALA A 162 -0.13 -2.40 26.37
C ALA A 162 0.11 -1.79 24.99
N ALA A 163 1.36 -1.46 24.73
CA ALA A 163 1.82 -1.05 23.42
C ALA A 163 3.12 -1.74 23.03
N SER A 164 3.33 -1.95 21.73
CA SER A 164 4.63 -2.26 21.16
C SER A 164 4.97 -1.24 20.09
N LYS A 165 6.26 -0.92 19.94
CA LYS A 165 6.75 0.14 19.03
C LYS A 165 7.95 -0.36 18.23
N ILE A 166 8.06 0.11 17.00
CA ILE A 166 9.26 0.04 16.16
C ILE A 166 9.47 1.40 15.51
N ASP A 167 10.69 1.95 15.61
CA ASP A 167 11.04 3.27 15.07
C ASP A 167 11.28 3.25 13.55
N GLU A 168 11.61 2.09 12.96
CA GLU A 168 11.90 1.90 11.54
C GLU A 168 10.65 1.87 10.64
N GLY A 169 9.50 2.16 11.18
CA GLY A 169 8.26 2.31 10.41
C GLY A 169 8.34 3.41 9.35
N THR A 170 7.47 3.36 8.37
CA THR A 170 7.42 4.38 7.30
C THR A 170 6.00 4.77 6.95
N ASP A 171 5.85 6.05 6.58
CA ASP A 171 4.68 6.58 5.89
C ASP A 171 4.98 6.72 4.40
N VAL A 172 4.08 6.23 3.53
CA VAL A 172 4.26 6.21 2.08
C VAL A 172 3.11 6.95 1.38
N ASN A 173 3.44 7.98 0.63
CA ASN A 173 2.51 8.62 -0.30
C ASN A 173 2.51 7.85 -1.62
N TYR A 174 1.65 6.83 -1.72
CA TYR A 174 1.54 6.01 -2.92
C TYR A 174 1.08 6.79 -4.15
N GLY A 175 0.30 7.86 -3.97
CA GLY A 175 -0.10 8.74 -5.06
C GLY A 175 1.11 9.44 -5.69
N GLU A 176 1.99 10.01 -4.88
CA GLU A 176 3.20 10.68 -5.36
C GLU A 176 4.18 9.69 -5.98
N LEU A 177 4.41 8.55 -5.33
CA LEU A 177 5.24 7.48 -5.89
C LEU A 177 4.73 7.03 -7.27
N THR A 178 3.41 6.85 -7.40
CA THR A 178 2.76 6.48 -8.67
C THR A 178 2.98 7.53 -9.73
N ARG A 179 2.79 8.83 -9.40
CA ARG A 179 3.02 9.94 -10.34
C ARG A 179 4.46 10.01 -10.83
N LYS A 180 5.43 9.82 -9.93
CA LYS A 180 6.85 9.81 -10.27
C LYS A 180 7.22 8.64 -11.19
N MET A 181 6.73 7.44 -10.89
CA MET A 181 6.96 6.27 -11.75
C MET A 181 6.24 6.40 -13.10
N ALA A 182 5.03 6.94 -13.15
CA ALA A 182 4.34 7.21 -14.42
C ALA A 182 5.13 8.18 -15.28
N LYS A 183 5.59 9.30 -14.70
CA LYS A 183 6.45 10.27 -15.39
C LYS A 183 7.75 9.64 -15.91
N ASN A 184 8.37 8.76 -15.13
CA ASN A 184 9.54 8.01 -15.56
C ASN A 184 9.24 7.12 -16.78
N ILE A 185 8.06 6.46 -16.81
CA ILE A 185 7.65 5.67 -17.99
C ILE A 185 7.42 6.60 -19.20
N GLU A 186 6.72 7.72 -19.04
CA GLU A 186 6.44 8.68 -20.10
C GLU A 186 7.70 9.22 -20.79
N GLN A 187 8.78 9.35 -20.05
CA GLN A 187 10.07 9.85 -20.58
C GLN A 187 10.85 8.83 -21.40
N HIS A 188 10.40 7.58 -21.43
CA HIS A 188 11.09 6.53 -22.15
C HIS A 188 10.73 6.56 -23.65
N PRO A 189 11.73 6.50 -24.57
CA PRO A 189 11.48 6.65 -26.01
C PRO A 189 10.56 5.57 -26.61
N ASN A 190 10.50 4.38 -25.98
CA ASN A 190 9.69 3.27 -26.44
C ASN A 190 8.41 3.10 -25.59
N ALA A 191 7.99 4.13 -24.85
CA ALA A 191 6.75 4.09 -24.07
C ALA A 191 5.74 5.12 -24.58
N ASP A 192 4.48 4.71 -24.63
CA ASP A 192 3.31 5.53 -24.96
C ASP A 192 2.31 5.41 -23.82
N VAL A 193 2.10 6.50 -23.07
CA VAL A 193 1.18 6.57 -21.95
C VAL A 193 -0.02 7.43 -22.34
N GLN A 194 -1.21 6.83 -22.32
CA GLN A 194 -2.44 7.49 -22.75
C GLN A 194 -3.46 7.55 -21.62
N TYR A 195 -3.76 8.76 -21.17
CA TYR A 195 -4.82 9.06 -20.22
C TYR A 195 -6.16 9.27 -20.95
N ASN A 196 -7.28 9.13 -20.23
CA ASN A 196 -8.62 9.12 -20.79
C ASN A 196 -8.83 8.02 -21.86
N HIS A 197 -8.07 6.92 -21.75
CA HIS A 197 -8.17 5.78 -22.63
C HIS A 197 -8.50 4.52 -21.85
N GLU A 198 -9.66 3.95 -22.11
CA GLU A 198 -10.20 2.80 -21.39
C GLU A 198 -10.06 1.54 -22.24
N VAL A 199 -9.36 0.54 -21.72
CA VAL A 199 -9.40 -0.79 -22.30
C VAL A 199 -10.75 -1.41 -21.98
N ILE A 200 -11.54 -1.67 -23.01
CA ILE A 200 -12.92 -2.14 -22.88
C ILE A 200 -13.08 -3.63 -23.18
N ASP A 201 -12.18 -4.18 -23.98
CA ASP A 201 -12.21 -5.60 -24.33
C ASP A 201 -10.85 -6.08 -24.84
N PHE A 202 -10.61 -7.38 -24.82
CA PHE A 202 -9.45 -8.00 -25.46
C PHE A 202 -9.72 -9.47 -25.78
N ASN A 203 -9.05 -9.94 -26.81
CA ASN A 203 -9.15 -11.31 -27.29
C ASN A 203 -7.74 -11.82 -27.59
N ARG A 204 -7.47 -13.09 -27.29
CA ARG A 204 -6.22 -13.73 -27.66
C ARG A 204 -6.39 -14.49 -28.95
N ARG A 205 -5.61 -14.15 -29.95
CA ARG A 205 -5.58 -14.80 -31.26
C ARG A 205 -4.93 -16.17 -31.16
N GLN A 206 -5.11 -16.98 -32.20
CA GLN A 206 -4.48 -18.30 -32.30
C GLN A 206 -2.94 -18.27 -32.36
N ASP A 207 -2.38 -17.19 -32.90
CA ASP A 207 -0.93 -16.93 -32.93
C ASP A 207 -0.36 -16.41 -31.58
N GLY A 208 -1.20 -16.29 -30.57
CA GLY A 208 -0.82 -15.87 -29.22
C GLY A 208 -0.85 -14.35 -28.99
N ILE A 209 -1.03 -13.56 -30.05
CA ILE A 209 -1.11 -12.09 -29.95
C ILE A 209 -2.45 -11.67 -29.33
N TRP A 210 -2.40 -10.66 -28.47
CA TRP A 210 -3.59 -10.04 -27.90
C TRP A 210 -4.09 -8.90 -28.80
N GLU A 211 -5.38 -8.93 -29.10
CA GLU A 211 -6.13 -7.80 -29.65
C GLU A 211 -6.76 -7.04 -28.50
N VAL A 212 -6.29 -5.82 -28.25
CA VAL A 212 -6.75 -4.99 -27.12
C VAL A 212 -7.59 -3.86 -27.69
N LYS A 213 -8.86 -3.80 -27.29
CA LYS A 213 -9.79 -2.76 -27.73
C LYS A 213 -9.79 -1.61 -26.75
N VAL A 214 -9.45 -0.42 -27.24
CA VAL A 214 -9.28 0.78 -26.45
C VAL A 214 -10.29 1.85 -26.89
N ARG A 215 -10.94 2.48 -25.95
CA ARG A 215 -11.87 3.59 -26.18
C ARG A 215 -11.28 4.89 -25.64
N ASN A 216 -11.18 5.91 -26.49
CA ASN A 216 -10.87 7.27 -26.07
C ASN A 216 -12.12 7.88 -25.41
N ARG A 217 -12.03 8.22 -24.14
CA ARG A 217 -13.17 8.73 -23.34
C ARG A 217 -13.51 10.19 -23.62
N ASN A 218 -12.61 10.93 -24.27
CA ASN A 218 -12.87 12.33 -24.62
C ASN A 218 -13.81 12.47 -25.82
N ASN A 219 -13.71 11.55 -26.79
CA ASN A 219 -14.45 11.63 -28.05
C ASN A 219 -15.24 10.38 -28.43
N GLY A 220 -15.07 9.28 -27.64
CA GLY A 220 -15.76 8.01 -27.86
C GLY A 220 -15.20 7.16 -28.99
N SER A 221 -14.11 7.56 -29.65
CA SER A 221 -13.49 6.74 -30.71
C SER A 221 -12.90 5.45 -30.13
N GLU A 222 -12.91 4.40 -30.91
CA GLU A 222 -12.34 3.10 -30.55
C GLU A 222 -11.23 2.72 -31.51
N GLU A 223 -10.20 2.12 -30.98
CA GLU A 223 -9.10 1.52 -31.74
C GLU A 223 -8.79 0.13 -31.24
N THR A 224 -8.14 -0.67 -32.07
CA THR A 224 -7.59 -1.98 -31.69
C THR A 224 -6.07 -1.92 -31.77
N VAL A 225 -5.41 -2.27 -30.68
CA VAL A 225 -3.96 -2.41 -30.63
C VAL A 225 -3.57 -3.86 -30.41
N PHE A 226 -2.40 -4.22 -30.91
CA PHE A 226 -1.88 -5.58 -30.81
C PHE A 226 -0.74 -5.63 -29.79
N ALA A 227 -0.68 -6.69 -28.99
CA ALA A 227 0.31 -6.87 -27.95
C ALA A 227 0.70 -8.33 -27.77
N ASP A 228 1.99 -8.59 -27.58
CA ASP A 228 2.51 -9.91 -27.19
C ASP A 228 2.13 -10.24 -25.74
N TYR A 229 2.02 -9.19 -24.90
CA TYR A 229 1.74 -9.32 -23.47
C TYR A 229 0.79 -8.23 -22.97
N VAL A 230 -0.13 -8.62 -22.08
CA VAL A 230 -1.07 -7.70 -21.43
C VAL A 230 -0.94 -7.83 -19.90
N PHE A 231 -0.71 -6.72 -19.23
CA PHE A 231 -0.69 -6.62 -17.77
C PHE A 231 -1.95 -5.89 -17.30
N ILE A 232 -2.75 -6.54 -16.45
CA ILE A 232 -4.00 -5.98 -15.92
C ILE A 232 -3.75 -5.43 -14.51
N GLY A 233 -3.45 -4.15 -14.40
CA GLY A 233 -3.27 -3.44 -13.14
C GLY A 233 -4.41 -2.44 -12.86
N ALA A 234 -5.63 -2.80 -13.23
CA ALA A 234 -6.81 -1.92 -13.24
C ALA A 234 -7.53 -1.79 -11.88
N GLY A 235 -6.85 -2.09 -10.76
CA GLY A 235 -7.43 -1.98 -9.43
C GLY A 235 -8.76 -2.73 -9.31
N GLY A 236 -9.83 -2.04 -8.90
CA GLY A 236 -11.18 -2.64 -8.81
C GLY A 236 -11.76 -3.14 -10.14
N GLY A 237 -11.24 -2.68 -11.27
CA GLY A 237 -11.60 -3.15 -12.62
C GLY A 237 -10.86 -4.40 -13.07
N ALA A 238 -9.88 -4.90 -12.30
CA ALA A 238 -9.02 -6.00 -12.75
C ALA A 238 -9.77 -7.33 -12.94
N ILE A 239 -10.64 -7.71 -11.99
CA ILE A 239 -11.39 -8.98 -12.08
C ILE A 239 -12.34 -9.00 -13.29
N PRO A 240 -13.18 -8.00 -13.55
CA PRO A 240 -14.00 -7.96 -14.75
C PRO A 240 -13.19 -8.04 -16.05
N LEU A 241 -12.04 -7.38 -16.12
CA LEU A 241 -11.15 -7.47 -17.27
C LEU A 241 -10.52 -8.86 -17.39
N LEU A 242 -10.04 -9.43 -16.29
CA LEU A 242 -9.48 -10.78 -16.28
C LEU A 242 -10.49 -11.83 -16.78
N GLN A 243 -11.76 -11.72 -16.40
CA GLN A 243 -12.81 -12.62 -16.88
C GLN A 243 -13.03 -12.52 -18.39
N LYS A 244 -12.78 -11.36 -18.99
CA LYS A 244 -12.84 -11.18 -20.46
C LYS A 244 -11.71 -11.87 -21.22
N THR A 245 -10.62 -12.25 -20.54
CA THR A 245 -9.49 -12.96 -21.19
C THR A 245 -9.89 -14.33 -21.74
N GLY A 246 -10.98 -14.92 -21.24
CA GLY A 246 -11.35 -16.30 -21.52
C GLY A 246 -10.48 -17.35 -20.84
N ILE A 247 -9.54 -16.97 -19.97
CA ILE A 247 -8.72 -17.88 -19.16
C ILE A 247 -9.65 -18.68 -18.24
N PRO A 248 -9.65 -20.03 -18.30
CA PRO A 248 -10.62 -20.83 -17.54
C PRO A 248 -10.56 -20.59 -16.03
N GLU A 249 -9.38 -20.41 -15.48
CA GLU A 249 -9.13 -20.18 -14.05
C GLU A 249 -9.72 -18.86 -13.55
N SER A 250 -9.92 -17.88 -14.43
CA SER A 250 -10.50 -16.58 -14.09
C SER A 250 -11.99 -16.64 -13.74
N LYS A 251 -12.70 -17.66 -14.21
CA LYS A 251 -14.17 -17.79 -14.07
C LYS A 251 -14.63 -17.93 -12.61
N HIS A 252 -13.76 -18.44 -11.73
CA HIS A 252 -14.05 -18.68 -10.32
C HIS A 252 -13.57 -17.55 -9.42
N LEU A 253 -12.91 -16.54 -9.97
CA LEU A 253 -12.42 -15.41 -9.21
C LEU A 253 -13.54 -14.39 -9.02
N GLY A 254 -13.80 -14.04 -7.79
CA GLY A 254 -14.74 -12.99 -7.40
C GLY A 254 -14.09 -12.03 -6.40
N GLY A 255 -14.60 -10.81 -6.33
CA GLY A 255 -14.22 -9.83 -5.32
C GLY A 255 -15.44 -9.46 -4.47
N PHE A 256 -15.24 -9.34 -3.18
CA PHE A 256 -16.22 -8.75 -2.27
C PHE A 256 -15.71 -7.37 -1.84
N PRO A 257 -16.10 -6.29 -2.53
CA PRO A 257 -15.62 -4.95 -2.21
C PRO A 257 -16.20 -4.49 -0.88
N ILE A 258 -15.32 -4.06 0.03
CA ILE A 258 -15.70 -3.44 1.30
C ILE A 258 -15.29 -1.97 1.21
N SER A 259 -16.23 -1.07 1.46
CA SER A 259 -15.94 0.36 1.57
C SER A 259 -15.42 0.69 2.95
N GLY A 260 -14.41 1.57 3.02
CA GLY A 260 -13.92 2.17 4.24
C GLY A 260 -14.05 3.69 4.19
N GLN A 261 -14.14 4.33 5.35
CA GLN A 261 -14.13 5.79 5.46
C GLN A 261 -12.99 6.22 6.35
N PHE A 262 -12.24 7.24 5.92
CA PHE A 262 -11.22 7.89 6.73
C PHE A 262 -11.81 9.17 7.35
N LEU A 263 -11.61 9.32 8.65
CA LEU A 263 -11.80 10.60 9.32
C LEU A 263 -10.49 11.38 9.22
N ILE A 264 -10.54 12.57 8.65
CA ILE A 264 -9.34 13.40 8.44
C ILE A 264 -9.39 14.57 9.42
N CYS A 265 -8.35 14.71 10.25
CA CYS A 265 -8.12 15.89 11.05
C CYS A 265 -7.24 16.87 10.26
N THR A 266 -7.68 18.10 10.11
CA THR A 266 -6.94 19.18 9.43
C THR A 266 -6.45 20.25 10.40
N ASN A 267 -6.68 20.11 11.73
CA ASN A 267 -6.21 21.06 12.72
C ASN A 267 -4.69 20.86 12.95
N PRO A 268 -3.84 21.86 12.62
CA PRO A 268 -2.39 21.73 12.75
C PRO A 268 -1.94 21.49 14.20
N GLU A 269 -2.63 22.03 15.20
CA GLU A 269 -2.28 21.84 16.62
C GLU A 269 -2.42 20.36 17.01
N VAL A 270 -3.48 19.68 16.52
CA VAL A 270 -3.70 18.27 16.79
C VAL A 270 -2.71 17.40 16.00
N ILE A 271 -2.49 17.73 14.72
CA ILE A 271 -1.56 17.00 13.85
C ILE A 271 -0.14 17.02 14.41
N ASN A 272 0.32 18.17 14.89
CA ASN A 272 1.68 18.34 15.43
C ASN A 272 1.91 17.60 16.77
N GLU A 273 0.86 17.19 17.46
CA GLU A 273 0.97 16.37 18.67
C GLU A 273 1.16 14.86 18.38
N HIS A 274 1.07 14.44 17.10
CA HIS A 274 1.02 13.00 16.75
C HIS A 274 1.91 12.67 15.56
N ASP A 275 3.07 12.12 15.84
CA ASP A 275 4.08 11.76 14.83
C ASP A 275 4.39 10.25 14.86
N VAL A 276 3.32 9.44 14.86
CA VAL A 276 3.38 7.97 14.91
C VAL A 276 2.20 7.38 14.14
N LYS A 277 2.30 6.12 13.77
CA LYS A 277 1.20 5.36 13.19
C LYS A 277 0.76 4.27 14.17
N VAL A 278 -0.48 4.36 14.66
CA VAL A 278 -0.99 3.46 15.72
C VAL A 278 -2.02 2.49 15.16
N TYR A 279 -1.77 1.20 15.38
CA TYR A 279 -2.64 0.09 14.98
C TYR A 279 -3.36 -0.49 16.18
N GLY A 280 -4.68 -0.62 16.10
CA GLY A 280 -5.48 -1.35 17.06
C GLY A 280 -5.69 -2.82 16.67
N LYS A 281 -6.19 -3.61 17.59
CA LYS A 281 -6.65 -4.98 17.31
C LYS A 281 -8.12 -4.96 16.95
N GLU A 282 -8.45 -5.52 15.79
CA GLU A 282 -9.84 -5.64 15.38
C GLU A 282 -10.63 -6.62 16.27
N PRO A 283 -11.91 -6.35 16.56
CA PRO A 283 -12.80 -7.34 17.14
C PRO A 283 -12.96 -8.55 16.20
N PRO A 284 -13.16 -9.76 16.75
CA PRO A 284 -13.42 -10.94 15.93
C PRO A 284 -14.60 -10.74 14.96
N GLY A 285 -14.41 -11.12 13.69
CA GLY A 285 -15.47 -11.03 12.67
C GLY A 285 -15.62 -9.67 11.99
N THR A 286 -14.77 -8.69 12.30
CA THR A 286 -14.73 -7.42 11.59
C THR A 286 -13.74 -7.47 10.41
N PRO A 287 -13.93 -6.65 9.37
CA PRO A 287 -12.96 -6.53 8.28
C PRO A 287 -11.60 -6.08 8.80
N PRO A 288 -10.49 -6.50 8.17
CA PRO A 288 -9.16 -6.03 8.52
C PRO A 288 -9.04 -4.51 8.45
N MET A 289 -8.17 -3.91 9.27
CA MET A 289 -7.86 -2.47 9.27
C MET A 289 -8.98 -1.54 9.77
N THR A 290 -9.93 -2.04 10.56
CA THR A 290 -10.98 -1.19 11.14
C THR A 290 -10.50 -0.31 12.31
N CYS A 291 -9.30 -0.53 12.82
CA CYS A 291 -8.74 0.15 13.99
C CYS A 291 -7.38 0.79 13.70
N LEU A 292 -7.28 1.55 12.63
CA LEU A 292 -6.08 2.35 12.35
C LEU A 292 -6.33 3.80 12.75
N LEU A 293 -5.63 4.31 13.75
CA LEU A 293 -5.53 5.74 14.01
C LEU A 293 -4.32 6.28 13.26
N TYR A 294 -4.61 7.17 12.34
CA TYR A 294 -3.67 7.73 11.42
C TYR A 294 -3.80 9.24 11.40
N THR A 295 -2.86 9.92 12.03
CA THR A 295 -2.71 11.38 11.99
C THR A 295 -1.21 11.70 11.84
N SER A 296 -0.62 11.18 10.77
CA SER A 296 0.74 11.54 10.42
C SER A 296 0.73 12.89 9.70
N PRO A 297 1.65 13.81 10.00
CA PRO A 297 1.98 14.89 9.09
C PRO A 297 2.69 14.29 7.87
N SER A 298 1.92 13.58 7.07
CA SER A 298 2.37 13.12 5.76
C SER A 298 2.88 14.31 4.96
N PRO A 299 3.83 14.13 4.04
CA PRO A 299 4.19 15.15 3.05
C PRO A 299 3.00 15.83 2.37
N ARG A 300 1.84 15.20 2.43
CA ARG A 300 0.54 15.72 1.98
C ARG A 300 0.12 17.00 2.70
N ASP A 301 0.33 17.05 4.01
CA ASP A 301 -0.20 18.13 4.86
C ASP A 301 0.72 19.34 4.88
N LYS A 302 2.01 19.15 4.61
CA LYS A 302 3.02 20.23 4.56
C LYS A 302 2.97 21.10 3.29
N ARG A 303 2.22 20.70 2.26
CA ARG A 303 2.07 21.47 1.02
C ARG A 303 0.86 22.42 1.00
N GLN A 304 0.06 22.45 2.06
CA GLN A 304 -1.12 23.31 2.17
C GLN A 304 -0.93 24.50 3.13
N SER A 305 0.31 24.73 3.62
CA SER A 305 0.68 25.89 4.44
C SER A 305 1.52 26.89 3.66
#